data_b303542c5f8078f662d211a1b88756ca
#
_entry.id   b303542c5f8078f662d211a1b88756ca
#
_cell.length_a   1.000
_cell.length_b   1.000
_cell.length_c   1.000
_cell.angle_alpha   90.00
_cell.angle_beta   90.00
_cell.angle_gamma   90.00
#
_symmetry.space_group_name_H-M   'P 1'
#
loop_
_entity.id
_entity.type
_entity.pdbx_description
1 polymer ?
#
loop_
_entity_poly.entity_id
_entity_poly.type
_entity_poly.pdbx_seq_one_letter_code
_entity_poly.pdbx_strand_id
1 'polypeptide(L)'
;MRTGMQAELVLDAKCATGESPVWRADEQALYWVDIPAKQLHRWHAATGEHSVWTGDEMLACIAPRAGHSGEWIAGMESGLFAIATRADGTLAASPIAGAAHAEHGMRFNDGRCDRQGRFWAGTMQMDMAAAHEVGRVYRYQADVNAGAALRPQFEHMIVPNGLAFSPDGKTMYLSDSHPLVQTIWAFDYDIDTGTPHGRRVFVDMKPLPGRPDGAAVDADGCYWICGNDAGLVHRFTPEGKLDRSLEVPVKKPAMCAFGGPQLDTLYVTSIRPGGDLSDQPLAGGVFALRPGVKGLPEPECRF
;
A
#
# COMPACT_ATOMS: atom_id res chain seq x y z
N MET A 1 -22.43 26.49 -1.73
CA MET A 1 -21.24 26.35 -2.57
C MET A 1 -20.46 25.17 -2.03
N ARG A 2 -20.39 24.04 -2.75
CA ARG A 2 -19.47 22.94 -2.41
C ARG A 2 -18.07 23.40 -2.80
N THR A 3 -17.27 23.85 -1.85
CA THR A 3 -15.81 23.85 -2.03
C THR A 3 -15.41 22.38 -2.11
N GLY A 4 -15.40 21.86 -3.33
CA GLY A 4 -14.96 20.49 -3.59
C GLY A 4 -13.53 20.36 -3.08
N MET A 5 -13.27 19.35 -2.27
CA MET A 5 -11.92 18.89 -1.95
C MET A 5 -11.30 18.40 -3.26
N GLN A 6 -10.60 19.29 -3.95
CA GLN A 6 -9.95 18.98 -5.21
C GLN A 6 -8.59 18.35 -4.91
N ALA A 7 -8.27 17.23 -5.56
CA ALA A 7 -6.95 16.65 -5.50
C ALA A 7 -5.93 17.56 -6.19
N GLU A 8 -4.85 17.87 -5.51
CA GLU A 8 -3.75 18.69 -6.03
C GLU A 8 -2.62 17.76 -6.49
N LEU A 9 -2.06 18.01 -7.67
CA LEU A 9 -0.86 17.30 -8.13
C LEU A 9 0.35 17.72 -7.27
N VAL A 10 0.94 16.76 -6.56
CA VAL A 10 2.17 16.96 -5.78
C VAL A 10 3.38 16.80 -6.67
N LEU A 11 3.40 15.74 -7.47
CA LEU A 11 4.49 15.41 -8.37
C LEU A 11 3.98 14.64 -9.59
N ASP A 12 4.36 15.06 -10.79
CA ASP A 12 4.18 14.30 -12.03
C ASP A 12 5.27 13.23 -12.15
N ALA A 13 5.19 12.21 -11.29
CA ALA A 13 6.19 11.16 -11.17
C ALA A 13 6.17 10.18 -12.36
N LYS A 14 5.06 10.11 -13.07
CA LYS A 14 4.84 9.21 -14.22
C LYS A 14 5.11 7.73 -13.92
N CYS A 15 4.87 7.32 -12.68
CA CYS A 15 5.06 5.94 -12.25
C CYS A 15 4.20 4.98 -13.07
N ALA A 16 4.80 3.92 -13.57
CA ALA A 16 4.05 2.85 -14.23
C ALA A 16 3.06 2.19 -13.27
N THR A 17 3.50 1.96 -12.03
CA THR A 17 2.64 1.50 -10.92
C THR A 17 3.15 2.12 -9.62
N GLY A 18 2.68 3.33 -9.32
CA GLY A 18 3.02 4.04 -8.08
C GLY A 18 2.25 3.44 -6.91
N GLU A 19 2.97 2.89 -5.91
CA GLU A 19 2.38 2.12 -4.81
C GLU A 19 3.08 2.36 -3.47
N SER A 20 2.50 1.80 -2.40
CA SER A 20 3.07 1.78 -1.05
C SER A 20 3.55 3.15 -0.54
N PRO A 21 2.71 4.21 -0.58
CA PRO A 21 3.10 5.50 -0.04
C PRO A 21 3.26 5.43 1.48
N VAL A 22 4.36 5.98 1.98
CA VAL A 22 4.69 6.09 3.41
C VAL A 22 5.19 7.49 3.72
N TRP A 23 4.55 8.15 4.68
CA TRP A 23 5.00 9.45 5.19
C TRP A 23 6.00 9.28 6.33
N ARG A 24 7.18 9.86 6.16
CA ARG A 24 8.20 9.99 7.22
C ARG A 24 8.09 11.37 7.87
N ALA A 25 7.53 11.40 9.09
CA ALA A 25 7.29 12.65 9.79
C ALA A 25 8.60 13.33 10.27
N ASP A 26 9.61 12.54 10.61
CA ASP A 26 10.94 13.00 11.00
C ASP A 26 11.70 13.67 9.84
N GLU A 27 11.43 13.25 8.62
CA GLU A 27 12.04 13.79 7.41
C GLU A 27 11.12 14.77 6.66
N GLN A 28 9.84 14.89 7.05
CA GLN A 28 8.81 15.63 6.31
C GLN A 28 8.78 15.23 4.82
N ALA A 29 8.87 13.94 4.55
CA ALA A 29 8.98 13.38 3.23
C ALA A 29 8.00 12.23 3.00
N LEU A 30 7.50 12.15 1.76
CA LEU A 30 6.73 11.03 1.26
C LEU A 30 7.65 10.10 0.49
N TYR A 31 7.59 8.81 0.83
CA TYR A 31 8.22 7.74 0.07
C TYR A 31 7.15 6.89 -0.61
N TRP A 32 7.45 6.34 -1.77
CA TRP A 32 6.61 5.38 -2.49
C TRP A 32 7.45 4.57 -3.48
N VAL A 33 6.88 3.54 -4.05
CA VAL A 33 7.55 2.69 -5.04
C VAL A 33 6.94 2.86 -6.43
N ASP A 34 7.73 2.63 -7.47
CA ASP A 34 7.24 2.28 -8.82
C ASP A 34 7.62 0.82 -9.09
N ILE A 35 6.62 -0.07 -9.00
CA ILE A 35 6.86 -1.51 -8.95
C ILE A 35 7.63 -2.00 -10.17
N PRO A 36 7.16 -1.83 -11.43
CA PRO A 36 7.86 -2.39 -12.59
C PRO A 36 9.14 -1.63 -12.94
N ALA A 37 9.26 -0.37 -12.51
CA ALA A 37 10.49 0.40 -12.66
C ALA A 37 11.56 0.03 -11.62
N LYS A 38 11.20 -0.79 -10.61
CA LYS A 38 12.10 -1.22 -9.52
C LYS A 38 12.63 -0.05 -8.69
N GLN A 39 11.81 0.99 -8.51
CA GLN A 39 12.25 2.26 -7.94
C GLN A 39 11.61 2.53 -6.58
N LEU A 40 12.43 3.08 -5.67
CA LEU A 40 12.01 3.79 -4.48
C LEU A 40 12.11 5.28 -4.77
N HIS A 41 11.04 6.00 -4.52
CA HIS A 41 10.95 7.45 -4.66
C HIS A 41 10.87 8.12 -3.30
N ARG A 42 11.39 9.35 -3.20
CA ARG A 42 11.23 10.25 -2.05
C ARG A 42 10.92 11.64 -2.56
N TRP A 43 9.91 12.26 -1.99
CA TRP A 43 9.59 13.67 -2.21
C TRP A 43 9.58 14.41 -0.86
N HIS A 44 10.37 15.48 -0.76
CA HIS A 44 10.47 16.29 0.44
C HIS A 44 9.46 17.45 0.37
N ALA A 45 8.52 17.49 1.32
CA ALA A 45 7.37 18.39 1.25
C ALA A 45 7.72 19.88 1.28
N ALA A 46 8.76 20.28 2.03
CA ALA A 46 9.10 21.69 2.18
C ALA A 46 9.94 22.23 0.99
N THR A 47 10.76 21.39 0.34
CA THR A 47 11.66 21.81 -0.74
C THR A 47 11.15 21.43 -2.11
N GLY A 48 10.23 20.45 -2.20
CA GLY A 48 9.82 19.84 -3.46
C GLY A 48 10.89 18.93 -4.09
N GLU A 49 11.99 18.69 -3.39
CA GLU A 49 13.06 17.82 -3.89
C GLU A 49 12.56 16.40 -4.09
N HIS A 50 12.86 15.82 -5.26
CA HIS A 50 12.52 14.46 -5.62
C HIS A 50 13.79 13.64 -5.85
N SER A 51 13.90 12.53 -5.15
CA SER A 51 15.01 11.58 -5.26
C SER A 51 14.47 10.21 -5.66
N VAL A 52 15.26 9.45 -6.40
CA VAL A 52 14.90 8.11 -6.90
C VAL A 52 16.10 7.18 -6.72
N TRP A 53 15.83 5.97 -6.24
CA TRP A 53 16.81 4.88 -6.16
C TRP A 53 16.27 3.65 -6.88
N THR A 54 17.14 2.96 -7.61
CA THR A 54 16.76 1.79 -8.41
C THR A 54 17.32 0.51 -7.80
N GLY A 55 16.48 -0.51 -7.70
CA GLY A 55 16.84 -1.85 -7.26
C GLY A 55 17.04 -2.84 -8.42
N ASP A 56 17.41 -4.07 -8.08
CA ASP A 56 17.68 -5.12 -9.06
C ASP A 56 16.41 -5.86 -9.51
N GLU A 57 15.39 -5.91 -8.67
CA GLU A 57 14.11 -6.55 -8.95
C GLU A 57 12.91 -5.67 -8.56
N MET A 58 11.69 -6.06 -8.93
CA MET A 58 10.48 -5.28 -8.63
C MET A 58 10.33 -5.08 -7.13
N LEU A 59 10.07 -3.83 -6.75
CA LEU A 59 9.85 -3.35 -5.38
C LEU A 59 8.37 -3.02 -5.22
N ALA A 60 7.62 -3.84 -4.48
CA ALA A 60 6.16 -3.76 -4.45
C ALA A 60 5.61 -2.99 -3.24
N CYS A 61 6.16 -3.23 -2.07
CA CYS A 61 5.72 -2.57 -0.83
C CYS A 61 6.88 -2.37 0.14
N ILE A 62 6.77 -1.34 0.97
CA ILE A 62 7.80 -0.95 1.93
C ILE A 62 7.21 -0.61 3.29
N ALA A 63 8.01 -0.79 4.33
CA ALA A 63 7.79 -0.17 5.63
C ALA A 63 9.12 0.27 6.24
N PRO A 64 9.18 1.41 6.96
CA PRO A 64 10.42 1.90 7.54
C PRO A 64 10.91 0.96 8.65
N ARG A 65 12.22 0.82 8.79
CA ARG A 65 12.84 0.07 9.88
C ARG A 65 12.87 0.90 11.15
N ALA A 66 12.39 0.32 12.24
CA ALA A 66 12.35 0.99 13.54
C ALA A 66 13.75 1.40 14.02
N GLY A 67 13.91 2.69 14.31
CA GLY A 67 15.17 3.25 14.81
C GLY A 67 16.29 3.42 13.78
N HIS A 68 16.02 3.21 12.48
CA HIS A 68 17.02 3.33 11.41
C HIS A 68 16.50 4.21 10.27
N SER A 69 17.05 5.44 10.17
CA SER A 69 16.72 6.33 9.05
C SER A 69 17.31 5.80 7.75
N GLY A 70 16.51 5.87 6.66
CA GLY A 70 16.92 5.41 5.32
C GLY A 70 16.97 3.89 5.13
N GLU A 71 16.55 3.10 6.12
CA GLU A 71 16.42 1.65 6.01
C GLU A 71 14.96 1.20 6.05
N TRP A 72 14.64 0.15 5.27
CA TRP A 72 13.29 -0.33 5.07
C TRP A 72 13.25 -1.86 5.02
N ILE A 73 12.11 -2.45 5.40
CA ILE A 73 11.73 -3.76 4.91
C ILE A 73 10.94 -3.60 3.62
N ALA A 74 11.17 -4.49 2.68
CA ALA A 74 10.52 -4.45 1.37
C ALA A 74 9.99 -5.83 0.97
N GLY A 75 8.77 -5.87 0.45
CA GLY A 75 8.27 -6.98 -0.35
C GLY A 75 8.68 -6.76 -1.81
N MET A 76 9.52 -7.63 -2.33
CA MET A 76 10.06 -7.54 -3.69
C MET A 76 9.53 -8.68 -4.58
N GLU A 77 10.17 -8.94 -5.71
CA GLU A 77 9.73 -10.01 -6.59
C GLU A 77 9.99 -11.38 -5.95
N SER A 78 11.20 -11.63 -5.48
CA SER A 78 11.62 -12.96 -5.00
C SER A 78 11.40 -13.20 -3.51
N GLY A 79 11.14 -12.17 -2.70
CA GLY A 79 11.05 -12.31 -1.25
C GLY A 79 10.91 -11.01 -0.48
N LEU A 80 11.18 -11.11 0.83
CA LEU A 80 11.35 -9.96 1.70
C LEU A 80 12.82 -9.60 1.83
N PHE A 81 13.11 -8.31 1.77
CA PHE A 81 14.46 -7.75 1.82
C PHE A 81 14.55 -6.61 2.84
N ALA A 82 15.73 -6.49 3.46
CA ALA A 82 16.16 -5.24 4.06
C ALA A 82 16.78 -4.39 2.95
N ILE A 83 16.29 -3.18 2.76
CA ILE A 83 16.82 -2.26 1.75
C ILE A 83 17.31 -0.96 2.39
N ALA A 84 18.32 -0.35 1.78
CA ALA A 84 18.83 0.97 2.14
C ALA A 84 19.19 1.76 0.88
N THR A 85 19.01 3.09 0.96
CA THR A 85 19.37 4.01 -0.12
C THR A 85 20.86 4.26 -0.15
N ARG A 86 21.45 4.36 -1.36
CA ARG A 86 22.85 4.72 -1.60
C ARG A 86 22.99 6.06 -2.29
N ALA A 87 24.14 6.71 -2.11
CA ALA A 87 24.41 8.01 -2.70
C ALA A 87 24.53 7.96 -4.25
N ASP A 88 24.78 6.80 -4.82
CA ASP A 88 24.88 6.58 -6.27
C ASP A 88 23.52 6.40 -6.97
N GLY A 89 22.41 6.50 -6.24
CA GLY A 89 21.06 6.32 -6.79
C GLY A 89 20.63 4.85 -6.90
N THR A 90 21.35 3.93 -6.25
CA THR A 90 20.98 2.50 -6.18
C THR A 90 20.43 2.12 -4.80
N LEU A 91 19.72 1.00 -4.72
CA LEU A 91 19.32 0.37 -3.47
C LEU A 91 20.33 -0.73 -3.09
N ALA A 92 20.78 -0.70 -1.83
CA ALA A 92 21.35 -1.90 -1.22
C ALA A 92 20.18 -2.81 -0.83
N ALA A 93 20.20 -4.07 -1.22
CA ALA A 93 19.18 -5.05 -0.85
C ALA A 93 19.86 -6.28 -0.23
N SER A 94 19.39 -6.68 0.96
CA SER A 94 19.85 -7.89 1.65
C SER A 94 18.64 -8.79 1.91
N PRO A 95 18.65 -10.05 1.46
CA PRO A 95 17.50 -10.93 1.60
C PRO A 95 17.22 -11.24 3.08
N ILE A 96 15.97 -11.19 3.47
CA ILE A 96 15.47 -11.59 4.79
C ILE A 96 14.83 -12.97 4.71
N ALA A 97 13.90 -13.16 3.76
CA ALA A 97 13.19 -14.43 3.59
C ALA A 97 12.68 -14.57 2.14
N GLY A 98 12.91 -15.71 1.52
CA GLY A 98 12.40 -16.02 0.19
C GLY A 98 10.90 -16.30 0.22
N ALA A 99 10.19 -15.89 -0.82
CA ALA A 99 8.82 -16.30 -1.05
C ALA A 99 8.79 -17.67 -1.76
N ALA A 100 7.99 -18.60 -1.22
CA ALA A 100 7.71 -19.85 -1.91
C ALA A 100 6.59 -19.63 -2.92
N HIS A 101 6.91 -18.99 -4.05
CA HIS A 101 5.94 -18.76 -5.12
C HIS A 101 5.45 -20.08 -5.71
N ALA A 102 4.13 -20.14 -5.95
CA ALA A 102 3.51 -21.35 -6.52
C ALA A 102 3.78 -21.48 -8.03
N GLU A 103 4.03 -20.36 -8.71
CA GLU A 103 4.19 -20.26 -10.16
C GLU A 103 5.25 -19.23 -10.54
N HIS A 104 5.73 -19.30 -11.77
CA HIS A 104 6.54 -18.24 -12.37
C HIS A 104 5.70 -16.98 -12.59
N GLY A 105 6.35 -15.81 -12.57
CA GLY A 105 5.67 -14.54 -12.81
C GLY A 105 4.88 -14.03 -11.59
N MET A 106 5.18 -14.50 -10.40
CA MET A 106 4.64 -13.97 -9.17
C MET A 106 5.59 -12.93 -8.54
N ARG A 107 5.01 -12.02 -7.77
CA ARG A 107 5.71 -11.01 -6.97
C ARG A 107 4.92 -10.68 -5.72
N PHE A 108 5.55 -9.98 -4.79
CA PHE A 108 4.78 -9.27 -3.76
C PHE A 108 3.94 -8.15 -4.38
N ASN A 109 2.92 -7.71 -3.66
CA ASN A 109 2.00 -6.64 -4.03
C ASN A 109 1.86 -5.65 -2.88
N ASP A 110 0.69 -5.54 -2.27
CA ASP A 110 0.44 -4.67 -1.12
C ASP A 110 1.07 -5.23 0.16
N GLY A 111 1.56 -4.35 1.02
CA GLY A 111 2.13 -4.72 2.31
C GLY A 111 2.21 -3.54 3.27
N ARG A 112 2.11 -3.86 4.57
CA ARG A 112 2.08 -2.87 5.65
C ARG A 112 2.46 -3.49 6.99
N CYS A 113 2.92 -2.69 7.93
CA CYS A 113 3.08 -3.12 9.32
C CYS A 113 1.76 -3.08 10.09
N ASP A 114 1.57 -4.05 10.99
CA ASP A 114 0.59 -3.92 12.05
C ASP A 114 1.06 -2.91 13.11
N ARG A 115 0.21 -2.59 14.09
CA ARG A 115 0.53 -1.60 15.13
C ARG A 115 1.67 -2.04 16.08
N GLN A 116 2.05 -3.32 16.05
CA GLN A 116 3.16 -3.89 16.81
C GLN A 116 4.48 -3.95 16.02
N GLY A 117 4.45 -3.58 14.73
CA GLY A 117 5.63 -3.56 13.85
C GLY A 117 5.93 -4.90 13.18
N ARG A 118 4.94 -5.79 13.06
CA ARG A 118 5.05 -6.99 12.22
C ARG A 118 4.70 -6.63 10.79
N PHE A 119 5.51 -7.05 9.84
CA PHE A 119 5.27 -6.73 8.43
C PHE A 119 4.36 -7.77 7.76
N TRP A 120 3.30 -7.30 7.15
CA TRP A 120 2.35 -8.09 6.37
C TRP A 120 2.49 -7.76 4.90
N ALA A 121 2.53 -8.77 4.04
CA ALA A 121 2.60 -8.54 2.59
C ALA A 121 1.96 -9.68 1.81
N GLY A 122 1.24 -9.31 0.76
CA GLY A 122 0.57 -10.24 -0.16
C GLY A 122 1.39 -10.51 -1.40
N THR A 123 1.24 -11.71 -1.99
CA THR A 123 1.81 -12.07 -3.30
C THR A 123 0.71 -12.30 -4.32
N MET A 124 1.01 -12.04 -5.59
CA MET A 124 0.08 -12.24 -6.70
C MET A 124 0.79 -12.76 -7.96
N GLN A 125 0.02 -13.38 -8.85
CA GLN A 125 0.44 -13.62 -10.22
C GLN A 125 0.33 -12.32 -11.03
N MET A 126 1.38 -11.97 -11.80
CA MET A 126 1.40 -10.73 -12.61
C MET A 126 0.43 -10.79 -13.79
N ASP A 127 0.20 -11.98 -14.36
CA ASP A 127 -0.87 -12.18 -15.32
C ASP A 127 -2.23 -12.29 -14.62
N MET A 128 -2.81 -11.12 -14.34
CA MET A 128 -4.12 -11.04 -13.68
C MET A 128 -5.25 -11.65 -14.53
N ALA A 129 -5.10 -11.71 -15.86
CA ALA A 129 -6.14 -12.27 -16.73
C ALA A 129 -6.30 -13.78 -16.54
N ALA A 130 -5.25 -14.45 -16.07
CA ALA A 130 -5.30 -15.88 -15.74
C ALA A 130 -6.18 -16.18 -14.52
N ALA A 131 -6.42 -15.18 -13.66
CA ALA A 131 -7.24 -15.29 -12.44
C ALA A 131 -6.85 -16.47 -11.52
N HIS A 132 -5.56 -16.78 -11.45
CA HIS A 132 -5.07 -17.89 -10.63
C HIS A 132 -5.13 -17.53 -9.13
N GLU A 133 -5.79 -18.37 -8.34
CA GLU A 133 -5.90 -18.23 -6.88
C GLU A 133 -4.63 -18.75 -6.17
N VAL A 134 -3.47 -18.26 -6.61
CA VAL A 134 -2.14 -18.66 -6.08
C VAL A 134 -1.52 -17.64 -5.15
N GLY A 135 -2.15 -16.48 -5.02
CA GLY A 135 -1.75 -15.41 -4.12
C GLY A 135 -1.85 -15.83 -2.66
N ARG A 136 -0.92 -15.35 -1.87
CA ARG A 136 -0.80 -15.62 -0.43
C ARG A 136 -0.52 -14.34 0.31
N VAL A 137 -0.90 -14.28 1.59
CA VAL A 137 -0.53 -13.18 2.48
C VAL A 137 0.34 -13.73 3.60
N TYR A 138 1.50 -13.14 3.77
CA TYR A 138 2.51 -13.53 4.75
C TYR A 138 2.59 -12.50 5.87
N ARG A 139 3.00 -12.95 7.04
CA ARG A 139 3.40 -12.11 8.16
C ARG A 139 4.86 -12.38 8.51
N TYR A 140 5.66 -11.34 8.55
CA TYR A 140 7.04 -11.39 9.03
C TYR A 140 7.17 -10.73 10.40
N GLN A 141 7.91 -11.39 11.28
CA GLN A 141 8.30 -10.90 12.60
C GLN A 141 9.69 -11.46 12.91
N ALA A 142 10.65 -10.59 13.19
CA ALA A 142 12.07 -10.97 13.31
C ALA A 142 12.33 -12.08 14.32
N ASP A 143 11.78 -11.95 15.53
CA ASP A 143 12.01 -12.90 16.64
C ASP A 143 11.42 -14.29 16.39
N VAL A 144 10.38 -14.37 15.53
CA VAL A 144 9.66 -15.61 15.22
C VAL A 144 10.17 -16.24 13.92
N ASN A 145 10.58 -15.42 12.96
CA ASN A 145 10.96 -15.87 11.62
C ASN A 145 12.48 -15.90 11.41
N ALA A 146 13.29 -15.62 12.42
CA ALA A 146 14.74 -15.66 12.31
C ALA A 146 15.21 -17.03 11.80
N GLY A 147 15.70 -17.07 10.56
CA GLY A 147 16.14 -18.29 9.89
C GLY A 147 15.03 -19.27 9.47
N ALA A 148 13.75 -18.88 9.56
CA ALA A 148 12.62 -19.69 9.14
C ALA A 148 12.01 -19.20 7.82
N ALA A 149 11.46 -20.12 7.04
CA ALA A 149 10.69 -19.78 5.85
C ALA A 149 9.39 -19.05 6.23
N LEU A 150 9.00 -18.07 5.40
CA LEU A 150 7.70 -17.40 5.54
C LEU A 150 6.57 -18.41 5.45
N ARG A 151 5.65 -18.34 6.40
CA ARG A 151 4.42 -19.15 6.39
C ARG A 151 3.25 -18.26 6.00
N PRO A 152 2.43 -18.68 5.02
CA PRO A 152 1.24 -17.94 4.65
C PRO A 152 0.23 -17.92 5.81
N GLN A 153 -0.41 -16.78 6.00
CA GLN A 153 -1.54 -16.60 6.93
C GLN A 153 -2.86 -16.71 6.18
N PHE A 154 -2.84 -16.33 4.88
CA PHE A 154 -3.96 -16.52 3.96
C PHE A 154 -3.44 -17.09 2.65
N GLU A 155 -4.24 -17.93 2.02
CA GLU A 155 -3.99 -18.57 0.73
C GLU A 155 -5.20 -18.39 -0.17
N HIS A 156 -5.08 -18.79 -1.43
CA HIS A 156 -6.16 -18.77 -2.42
C HIS A 156 -6.70 -17.36 -2.70
N MET A 157 -5.80 -16.39 -2.77
CA MET A 157 -6.11 -15.03 -3.23
C MET A 157 -5.65 -14.85 -4.68
N ILE A 158 -6.28 -13.91 -5.39
CA ILE A 158 -5.87 -13.56 -6.76
C ILE A 158 -4.97 -12.33 -6.70
N VAL A 159 -5.48 -11.22 -6.15
CA VAL A 159 -4.75 -9.95 -6.03
C VAL A 159 -4.97 -9.37 -4.61
N PRO A 160 -4.25 -9.88 -3.59
CA PRO A 160 -4.36 -9.34 -2.23
C PRO A 160 -3.94 -7.88 -2.19
N ASN A 161 -4.79 -7.06 -1.56
CA ASN A 161 -4.67 -5.61 -1.48
C ASN A 161 -5.35 -5.07 -0.22
N GLY A 162 -5.33 -3.74 -0.05
CA GLY A 162 -6.10 -3.05 0.97
C GLY A 162 -5.72 -3.39 2.41
N LEU A 163 -4.48 -3.83 2.64
CA LEU A 163 -3.99 -4.13 3.99
C LEU A 163 -4.03 -2.87 4.86
N ALA A 164 -4.72 -2.96 5.99
CA ALA A 164 -4.76 -1.89 6.98
C ALA A 164 -5.13 -2.42 8.36
N PHE A 165 -4.86 -1.63 9.40
CA PHE A 165 -5.17 -1.97 10.79
C PHE A 165 -5.87 -0.80 11.47
N SER A 166 -6.89 -1.09 12.27
CA SER A 166 -7.60 -0.07 13.07
C SER A 166 -6.64 0.68 14.02
N PRO A 167 -7.04 1.86 14.54
CA PRO A 167 -6.21 2.64 15.44
C PRO A 167 -5.79 1.88 16.70
N ASP A 168 -6.68 1.06 17.25
CA ASP A 168 -6.41 0.21 18.42
C ASP A 168 -5.70 -1.11 18.07
N GLY A 169 -5.47 -1.37 16.77
CA GLY A 169 -4.84 -2.56 16.25
C GLY A 169 -5.67 -3.84 16.32
N LYS A 170 -6.95 -3.78 16.75
CA LYS A 170 -7.78 -4.97 16.99
C LYS A 170 -8.58 -5.42 15.77
N THR A 171 -8.57 -4.65 14.70
CA THR A 171 -9.18 -5.02 13.42
C THR A 171 -8.14 -4.96 12.32
N MET A 172 -8.02 -6.05 11.57
CA MET A 172 -7.26 -6.12 10.33
C MET A 172 -8.22 -6.06 9.15
N TYR A 173 -7.86 -5.30 8.12
CA TYR A 173 -8.56 -5.27 6.84
C TYR A 173 -7.67 -5.86 5.75
N LEU A 174 -8.29 -6.57 4.81
CA LEU A 174 -7.65 -7.17 3.65
C LEU A 174 -8.67 -7.24 2.52
N SER A 175 -8.25 -6.94 1.30
CA SER A 175 -9.11 -7.07 0.12
C SER A 175 -8.49 -7.97 -0.95
N ASP A 176 -9.32 -8.36 -1.91
CA ASP A 176 -8.86 -8.89 -3.19
C ASP A 176 -9.39 -7.99 -4.31
N SER A 177 -8.47 -7.39 -5.05
CA SER A 177 -8.76 -6.43 -6.13
C SER A 177 -9.30 -7.07 -7.41
N HIS A 178 -9.18 -8.39 -7.56
CA HIS A 178 -9.51 -9.02 -8.82
C HIS A 178 -11.00 -8.82 -9.17
N PRO A 179 -11.36 -8.54 -10.45
CA PRO A 179 -12.75 -8.28 -10.86
C PRO A 179 -13.75 -9.39 -10.49
N LEU A 180 -13.30 -10.62 -10.35
CA LEU A 180 -14.15 -11.74 -9.90
C LEU A 180 -14.46 -11.68 -8.39
N VAL A 181 -13.64 -11.00 -7.59
CA VAL A 181 -13.74 -10.96 -6.13
C VAL A 181 -14.23 -9.61 -5.62
N GLN A 182 -13.47 -8.55 -5.79
CA GLN A 182 -13.76 -7.17 -5.38
C GLN A 182 -14.38 -7.06 -3.98
N THR A 183 -13.79 -7.74 -3.00
CA THR A 183 -14.31 -7.82 -1.64
C THR A 183 -13.26 -7.35 -0.65
N ILE A 184 -13.69 -6.54 0.31
CA ILE A 184 -12.90 -6.16 1.48
C ILE A 184 -13.42 -6.97 2.67
N TRP A 185 -12.52 -7.64 3.36
CA TRP A 185 -12.83 -8.37 4.60
C TRP A 185 -12.26 -7.62 5.80
N ALA A 186 -12.94 -7.76 6.93
CA ALA A 186 -12.42 -7.41 8.24
C ALA A 186 -12.22 -8.68 9.06
N PHE A 187 -11.22 -8.65 9.92
CA PHE A 187 -10.86 -9.71 10.85
C PHE A 187 -10.72 -9.12 12.25
N ASP A 188 -11.15 -9.84 13.25
CA ASP A 188 -10.71 -9.58 14.61
C ASP A 188 -9.22 -9.94 14.69
N TYR A 189 -8.42 -9.10 15.34
CA TYR A 189 -6.98 -9.25 15.34
C TYR A 189 -6.43 -9.29 16.76
N ASP A 190 -5.82 -10.41 17.11
CA ASP A 190 -5.12 -10.56 18.37
C ASP A 190 -3.78 -9.79 18.28
N ILE A 191 -3.69 -8.68 18.99
CA ILE A 191 -2.53 -7.80 18.96
C ILE A 191 -1.28 -8.42 19.59
N ASP A 192 -1.42 -9.35 20.51
CA ASP A 192 -0.29 -9.98 21.20
C ASP A 192 0.36 -11.05 20.31
N THR A 193 -0.45 -11.88 19.68
CA THR A 193 0.04 -12.96 18.82
C THR A 193 0.17 -12.56 17.34
N GLY A 194 -0.51 -11.48 16.93
CA GLY A 194 -0.60 -11.08 15.52
C GLY A 194 -1.44 -12.05 14.70
N THR A 195 -2.51 -12.61 15.28
CA THR A 195 -3.33 -13.64 14.64
C THR A 195 -4.70 -13.08 14.26
N PRO A 196 -5.04 -13.03 12.94
CA PRO A 196 -6.38 -12.67 12.50
C PRO A 196 -7.34 -13.84 12.66
N HIS A 197 -8.57 -13.54 13.06
CA HIS A 197 -9.67 -14.52 13.18
C HIS A 197 -11.02 -13.84 12.90
N GLY A 198 -12.12 -14.59 12.92
CA GLY A 198 -13.46 -14.00 12.76
C GLY A 198 -13.67 -13.29 11.43
N ARG A 199 -13.14 -13.83 10.32
CA ARG A 199 -13.28 -13.24 8.97
C ARG A 199 -14.74 -12.92 8.66
N ARG A 200 -15.01 -11.70 8.23
CA ARG A 200 -16.31 -11.23 7.78
C ARG A 200 -16.17 -10.30 6.57
N VAL A 201 -17.18 -10.27 5.71
CA VAL A 201 -17.25 -9.28 4.65
C VAL A 201 -17.45 -7.91 5.32
N PHE A 202 -16.53 -7.00 5.04
CA PHE A 202 -16.60 -5.60 5.48
C PHE A 202 -17.34 -4.77 4.45
N VAL A 203 -16.93 -4.87 3.18
CA VAL A 203 -17.59 -4.23 2.04
C VAL A 203 -17.50 -5.14 0.82
N ASP A 204 -18.64 -5.39 0.17
CA ASP A 204 -18.66 -5.87 -1.21
C ASP A 204 -18.55 -4.66 -2.15
N MET A 205 -17.43 -4.58 -2.89
CA MET A 205 -17.15 -3.47 -3.78
C MET A 205 -17.79 -3.61 -5.17
N LYS A 206 -18.34 -4.78 -5.53
CA LYS A 206 -18.94 -5.01 -6.85
C LYS A 206 -20.01 -3.99 -7.26
N PRO A 207 -20.90 -3.52 -6.36
CA PRO A 207 -21.89 -2.50 -6.69
C PRO A 207 -21.32 -1.07 -6.65
N LEU A 208 -20.10 -0.86 -6.21
CA LEU A 208 -19.47 0.44 -6.09
C LEU A 208 -18.51 0.71 -7.26
N PRO A 209 -18.27 1.98 -7.63
CA PRO A 209 -17.33 2.29 -8.68
C PRO A 209 -15.88 2.03 -8.24
N GLY A 210 -15.15 1.30 -9.07
CA GLY A 210 -13.73 1.01 -8.87
C GLY A 210 -13.46 -0.26 -8.06
N ARG A 211 -12.32 -0.89 -8.36
CA ARG A 211 -11.83 -2.07 -7.65
C ARG A 211 -11.08 -1.65 -6.39
N PRO A 212 -11.17 -2.39 -5.27
CA PRO A 212 -10.41 -2.05 -4.07
C PRO A 212 -8.92 -2.24 -4.31
N ASP A 213 -8.11 -1.20 -4.12
CA ASP A 213 -6.65 -1.25 -4.28
C ASP A 213 -5.96 -0.98 -2.93
N GLY A 214 -4.99 -0.10 -2.84
CA GLY A 214 -4.31 0.21 -1.59
C GLY A 214 -5.14 1.07 -0.64
N ALA A 215 -4.93 0.91 0.67
CA ALA A 215 -5.76 1.47 1.72
C ALA A 215 -4.99 2.24 2.80
N ALA A 216 -5.74 2.97 3.64
CA ALA A 216 -5.28 3.57 4.89
C ALA A 216 -6.42 3.56 5.93
N VAL A 217 -6.09 3.84 7.20
CA VAL A 217 -7.11 4.07 8.26
C VAL A 217 -6.85 5.41 8.89
N ASP A 218 -7.91 6.21 9.12
CA ASP A 218 -7.80 7.49 9.80
C ASP A 218 -7.93 7.38 11.33
N ALA A 219 -7.74 8.48 12.02
CA ALA A 219 -7.80 8.54 13.47
C ALA A 219 -9.22 8.28 14.05
N ASP A 220 -10.27 8.46 13.24
CA ASP A 220 -11.64 8.12 13.61
C ASP A 220 -11.93 6.62 13.44
N GLY A 221 -10.98 5.84 12.92
CA GLY A 221 -11.11 4.41 12.63
C GLY A 221 -11.77 4.10 11.29
N CYS A 222 -12.03 5.10 10.46
CA CYS A 222 -12.60 4.90 9.14
C CYS A 222 -11.55 4.38 8.16
N TYR A 223 -11.96 3.43 7.33
CA TYR A 223 -11.13 2.78 6.33
C TYR A 223 -11.21 3.52 5.00
N TRP A 224 -10.06 3.90 4.47
CA TRP A 224 -9.90 4.53 3.17
C TRP A 224 -9.34 3.54 2.18
N ILE A 225 -9.91 3.52 0.95
CA ILE A 225 -9.47 2.60 -0.11
C ILE A 225 -9.51 3.29 -1.46
N CYS A 226 -8.46 3.12 -2.24
CA CYS A 226 -8.47 3.56 -3.63
C CYS A 226 -9.41 2.70 -4.46
N GLY A 227 -10.36 3.35 -5.15
CA GLY A 227 -11.25 2.76 -6.14
C GLY A 227 -10.57 2.80 -7.51
N ASN A 228 -9.67 1.86 -7.76
CA ASN A 228 -8.93 1.73 -9.01
C ASN A 228 -9.89 1.54 -10.18
N ASP A 229 -9.60 2.15 -11.33
CA ASP A 229 -10.42 2.28 -12.55
C ASP A 229 -11.54 3.35 -12.47
N ALA A 230 -11.89 3.88 -11.29
CA ALA A 230 -12.95 4.86 -11.14
C ALA A 230 -12.48 6.27 -10.78
N GLY A 231 -11.19 6.48 -10.51
CA GLY A 231 -10.67 7.79 -10.13
C GLY A 231 -11.16 8.27 -8.76
N LEU A 232 -11.40 7.35 -7.83
CA LEU A 232 -11.98 7.64 -6.54
C LEU A 232 -11.13 7.11 -5.39
N VAL A 233 -11.22 7.77 -4.23
CA VAL A 233 -10.82 7.22 -2.94
C VAL A 233 -12.05 7.21 -2.05
N HIS A 234 -12.47 6.04 -1.61
CA HIS A 234 -13.65 5.84 -0.76
C HIS A 234 -13.26 5.84 0.71
N ARG A 235 -14.11 6.42 1.56
CA ARG A 235 -14.04 6.34 3.02
C ARG A 235 -15.21 5.51 3.53
N PHE A 236 -14.94 4.48 4.31
CA PHE A 236 -15.95 3.65 4.97
C PHE A 236 -15.86 3.81 6.48
N THR A 237 -17.01 3.89 7.15
CA THR A 237 -17.06 3.87 8.62
C THR A 237 -16.58 2.53 9.15
N PRO A 238 -16.25 2.39 10.46
CA PRO A 238 -15.87 1.10 11.06
C PRO A 238 -16.92 -0.01 10.87
N GLU A 239 -18.18 0.36 10.61
CA GLU A 239 -19.28 -0.57 10.33
C GLU A 239 -19.40 -0.94 8.84
N GLY A 240 -18.48 -0.47 7.98
CA GLY A 240 -18.50 -0.75 6.54
C GLY A 240 -19.48 0.08 5.72
N LYS A 241 -20.00 1.20 6.26
CA LYS A 241 -20.87 2.09 5.50
C LYS A 241 -20.06 3.13 4.75
N LEU A 242 -20.37 3.34 3.48
CA LEU A 242 -19.76 4.42 2.70
C LEU A 242 -20.11 5.78 3.31
N ASP A 243 -19.09 6.50 3.78
CA ASP A 243 -19.21 7.87 4.30
C ASP A 243 -19.11 8.86 3.16
N ARG A 244 -18.06 8.77 2.35
CA ARG A 244 -17.83 9.66 1.19
C ARG A 244 -16.86 9.05 0.20
N SER A 245 -16.80 9.67 -0.99
CA SER A 245 -15.78 9.39 -2.01
C SER A 245 -15.15 10.70 -2.45
N LEU A 246 -13.83 10.70 -2.62
CA LEU A 246 -13.07 11.84 -3.10
C LEU A 246 -12.56 11.54 -4.51
N GLU A 247 -12.64 12.52 -5.41
CA GLU A 247 -12.17 12.37 -6.79
C GLU A 247 -10.67 12.64 -6.90
N VAL A 248 -10.01 11.84 -7.74
CA VAL A 248 -8.62 12.02 -8.16
C VAL A 248 -8.60 12.16 -9.68
N PRO A 249 -7.84 13.10 -10.28
CA PRO A 249 -7.93 13.41 -11.71
C PRO A 249 -7.23 12.38 -12.62
N VAL A 250 -7.26 11.09 -12.20
CA VAL A 250 -6.73 9.94 -12.95
C VAL A 250 -7.65 8.74 -12.70
N LYS A 251 -7.75 7.82 -13.65
CA LYS A 251 -8.64 6.66 -13.53
C LYS A 251 -8.17 5.65 -12.50
N LYS A 252 -6.84 5.55 -12.29
CA LYS A 252 -6.22 4.50 -11.49
C LYS A 252 -5.46 5.04 -10.29
N PRO A 253 -6.16 5.61 -9.26
CA PRO A 253 -5.54 5.78 -7.95
C PRO A 253 -5.19 4.39 -7.42
N ALA A 254 -3.97 4.23 -6.91
CA ALA A 254 -3.44 2.92 -6.51
C ALA A 254 -3.49 2.75 -4.99
N MET A 255 -2.78 3.58 -4.24
CA MET A 255 -2.77 3.49 -2.79
C MET A 255 -2.80 4.89 -2.15
N CYS A 256 -3.29 4.98 -0.92
CA CYS A 256 -3.32 6.22 -0.17
C CYS A 256 -2.62 6.09 1.19
N ALA A 257 -2.06 7.21 1.66
CA ALA A 257 -1.45 7.33 2.99
C ALA A 257 -1.66 8.72 3.56
N PHE A 258 -1.86 8.80 4.87
CA PHE A 258 -1.89 10.08 5.56
C PHE A 258 -0.48 10.60 5.81
N GLY A 259 -0.31 11.92 5.63
CA GLY A 259 0.95 12.60 5.86
C GLY A 259 0.77 14.10 6.09
N GLY A 260 1.85 14.84 5.94
CA GLY A 260 1.94 16.24 6.33
C GLY A 260 2.24 16.42 7.81
N PRO A 261 2.60 17.64 8.24
CA PRO A 261 3.03 17.90 9.61
C PRO A 261 2.00 17.55 10.69
N GLN A 262 0.70 17.53 10.33
CA GLN A 262 -0.41 17.22 11.23
C GLN A 262 -1.14 15.94 10.87
N LEU A 263 -0.62 15.16 9.89
CA LEU A 263 -1.27 13.97 9.33
C LEU A 263 -2.69 14.25 8.78
N ASP A 264 -2.92 15.44 8.27
CA ASP A 264 -4.21 15.93 7.75
C ASP A 264 -4.26 15.98 6.22
N THR A 265 -3.23 15.49 5.57
CA THR A 265 -3.13 15.36 4.12
C THR A 265 -3.20 13.88 3.74
N LEU A 266 -4.10 13.53 2.83
CA LEU A 266 -4.16 12.20 2.23
C LEU A 266 -3.40 12.24 0.90
N TYR A 267 -2.22 11.63 0.85
CA TYR A 267 -1.47 11.43 -0.38
C TYR A 267 -2.00 10.19 -1.12
N VAL A 268 -2.05 10.29 -2.44
CA VAL A 268 -2.54 9.22 -3.31
C VAL A 268 -1.56 9.00 -4.44
N THR A 269 -1.02 7.81 -4.54
CA THR A 269 -0.23 7.37 -5.71
C THR A 269 -1.15 6.84 -6.80
N SER A 270 -0.64 6.75 -8.02
CA SER A 270 -1.46 6.29 -9.15
C SER A 270 -0.68 5.48 -10.17
N ILE A 271 -1.42 4.78 -11.01
CA ILE A 271 -0.90 3.94 -12.09
C ILE A 271 -0.99 4.71 -13.42
N ARG A 272 0.10 4.65 -14.19
CA ARG A 272 0.14 5.10 -15.57
C ARG A 272 -0.05 3.92 -16.52
N PRO A 273 -1.27 3.66 -17.00
CA PRO A 273 -1.50 2.57 -17.94
C PRO A 273 -0.85 2.87 -19.30
N GLY A 274 -0.62 1.84 -20.09
CA GLY A 274 -0.22 2.00 -21.48
C GLY A 274 -1.35 2.56 -22.36
N GLY A 275 -0.99 2.99 -23.58
CA GLY A 275 -1.93 3.50 -24.58
C GLY A 275 -2.14 5.02 -24.52
N ASP A 276 -3.29 5.49 -25.03
CA ASP A 276 -3.64 6.91 -25.05
C ASP A 276 -4.04 7.40 -23.65
N LEU A 277 -3.41 8.46 -23.20
CA LEU A 277 -3.62 9.10 -21.90
C LEU A 277 -4.15 10.53 -22.04
N SER A 278 -4.67 10.92 -23.18
CA SER A 278 -5.19 12.28 -23.45
C SER A 278 -6.30 12.69 -22.46
N ASP A 279 -7.07 11.73 -21.95
CA ASP A 279 -8.13 11.93 -20.95
C ASP A 279 -7.65 11.85 -19.49
N GLN A 280 -6.39 11.48 -19.24
CA GLN A 280 -5.75 11.40 -17.94
C GLN A 280 -4.24 11.69 -18.02
N PRO A 281 -3.83 12.88 -18.46
CA PRO A 281 -2.43 13.18 -18.71
C PRO A 281 -1.53 13.09 -17.47
N LEU A 282 -2.12 13.22 -16.28
CA LEU A 282 -1.46 13.14 -14.97
C LEU A 282 -1.36 11.72 -14.41
N ALA A 283 -1.77 10.68 -15.17
CA ALA A 283 -1.65 9.29 -14.72
C ALA A 283 -0.20 8.93 -14.35
N GLY A 284 -0.03 8.21 -13.23
CA GLY A 284 1.26 7.90 -12.62
C GLY A 284 1.79 9.01 -11.70
N GLY A 285 1.03 10.11 -11.52
CA GLY A 285 1.36 11.17 -10.59
C GLY A 285 1.02 10.83 -9.14
N VAL A 286 1.52 11.64 -8.22
CA VAL A 286 1.20 11.66 -6.80
C VAL A 286 0.33 12.87 -6.51
N PHE A 287 -0.76 12.67 -5.78
CA PHE A 287 -1.75 13.68 -5.47
C PHE A 287 -1.88 13.88 -3.97
N ALA A 288 -2.33 15.07 -3.55
CA ALA A 288 -2.67 15.41 -2.18
C ALA A 288 -4.13 15.86 -2.09
N LEU A 289 -4.83 15.37 -1.07
CA LEU A 289 -6.19 15.78 -0.72
C LEU A 289 -6.21 16.26 0.74
N ARG A 290 -7.16 17.14 1.06
CA ARG A 290 -7.44 17.60 2.42
C ARG A 290 -8.79 17.02 2.88
N PRO A 291 -8.82 15.78 3.41
CA PRO A 291 -10.08 15.08 3.66
C PRO A 291 -10.86 15.61 4.87
N GLY A 292 -10.32 16.58 5.62
CA GLY A 292 -10.94 17.15 6.83
C GLY A 292 -10.88 16.23 8.06
N VAL A 293 -10.09 15.16 7.98
CA VAL A 293 -9.80 14.24 9.08
C VAL A 293 -8.29 14.01 9.15
N LYS A 294 -7.80 13.46 10.25
CA LYS A 294 -6.39 13.13 10.43
C LYS A 294 -6.14 11.64 10.32
N GLY A 295 -4.97 11.27 9.82
CA GLY A 295 -4.48 9.91 9.88
C GLY A 295 -3.71 9.60 11.15
N LEU A 296 -3.02 8.47 11.10
CA LEU A 296 -2.13 7.99 12.14
C LEU A 296 -0.73 7.82 11.53
N PRO A 297 0.35 7.94 12.33
CA PRO A 297 1.67 7.56 11.86
C PRO A 297 1.68 6.10 11.39
N GLU A 298 2.32 5.85 10.26
CA GLU A 298 2.55 4.47 9.80
C GLU A 298 3.52 3.78 10.77
N PRO A 299 3.20 2.54 11.20
CA PRO A 299 4.09 1.79 12.08
C PRO A 299 5.40 1.43 11.38
N GLU A 300 6.49 1.45 12.15
CA GLU A 300 7.79 0.99 11.71
C GLU A 300 7.95 -0.51 11.94
N CYS A 301 8.61 -1.20 11.02
CA CYS A 301 8.91 -2.63 11.15
C CYS A 301 10.06 -2.85 12.15
N ARG A 302 9.88 -3.80 13.03
CA ARG A 302 10.90 -4.25 13.98
C ARG A 302 11.59 -5.51 13.42
N PHE A 303 12.80 -5.32 12.85
CA PHE A 303 13.62 -6.42 12.32
C PHE A 303 15.13 -6.11 12.40
#